data_6a9e68dc4a031bb74b59d31038dcdfad
#
_entry.id   6a9e68dc4a031bb74b59d31038dcdfad
#
_cell.length_a   1.000
_cell.length_b   1.000
_cell.length_c   1.000
_cell.angle_alpha   90.00
_cell.angle_beta   90.00
_cell.angle_gamma   90.00
#
_symmetry.space_group_name_H-M   'P 1'
#
loop_
_entity.id
_entity.type
_entity.pdbx_description
1 polymer ?
#
loop_
_entity_poly.entity_id
_entity_poly.type
_entity_poly.pdbx_seq_one_letter_code
_entity_poly.pdbx_strand_id
1 'polypeptide(L)'
;MISTLEKEINLRFLKARKKDGFLNVISIFSFIGISLGVAVLIIVMSVMNGFRTELINKIVGFNAHITVKPYENVIEIEKLKLNNLKLISDELILSNSGEAIMIKSETSKGIVLRGYKNNDFPKLELVKNKNFLGNRNNLSKNFISIGKELSFTLNLDIGDDITIMSSSGIETIIGNIPKQKTFTVVSIFESGLVDFDNNIAFINLSTLEEFFNLNKDDRNLEIYLKNPQKIEDQKEIVQKIFKNEFVYSWSDMNSALFSALKVERNVMFIILSLIIIVAAFNIISGLTILVKNKTKDIAILKSIGVLNKSIVKIFFLVGVIIGTSATIFGIILGVTFSIYVENLRQFLSTLFNISLFPEEIYFLSTMPSEINPPSILLISLCSIIITIIVSIFPALKAAKLDPVKALKYE
;
A
#
# COMPACT_ATOMS: atom_id res chain seq x y z
N MET A 1 25.10 -36.06 -8.89
CA MET A 1 25.27 -35.81 -10.35
C MET A 1 24.10 -36.40 -11.10
N ILE A 2 23.56 -35.71 -12.08
CA ILE A 2 22.49 -36.19 -12.97
C ILE A 2 23.21 -36.86 -14.16
N SER A 3 22.86 -38.14 -14.48
CA SER A 3 23.48 -38.85 -15.61
C SER A 3 22.94 -38.31 -16.93
N THR A 4 23.73 -38.48 -18.02
CA THR A 4 23.30 -38.10 -19.40
C THR A 4 22.01 -38.81 -19.81
N LEU A 5 21.83 -40.05 -19.38
CA LEU A 5 20.62 -40.84 -19.58
C LEU A 5 19.40 -40.19 -18.88
N GLU A 6 19.55 -39.75 -17.64
CA GLU A 6 18.46 -39.10 -16.86
C GLU A 6 18.01 -37.79 -17.52
N LYS A 7 18.93 -37.02 -18.11
CA LYS A 7 18.61 -35.78 -18.84
C LYS A 7 17.87 -36.06 -20.16
N GLU A 8 18.30 -37.05 -20.93
CA GLU A 8 17.64 -37.39 -22.21
C GLU A 8 16.22 -37.93 -22.01
N ILE A 9 16.03 -38.82 -21.02
CA ILE A 9 14.70 -39.32 -20.69
C ILE A 9 13.77 -38.18 -20.23
N ASN A 10 14.29 -37.26 -19.45
CA ASN A 10 13.55 -36.10 -18.99
C ASN A 10 13.05 -35.19 -20.12
N LEU A 11 13.95 -34.88 -21.08
CA LEU A 11 13.62 -34.10 -22.26
C LEU A 11 12.59 -34.82 -23.15
N ARG A 12 12.67 -36.14 -23.24
CA ARG A 12 11.70 -36.95 -24.00
C ARG A 12 10.33 -37.03 -23.34
N PHE A 13 10.25 -37.02 -21.99
CA PHE A 13 8.98 -37.00 -21.26
C PHE A 13 8.30 -35.61 -21.30
N LEU A 14 9.07 -34.54 -21.43
CA LEU A 14 8.55 -33.21 -21.66
C LEU A 14 8.14 -32.92 -23.09
N LYS A 15 8.76 -33.68 -24.09
CA LYS A 15 8.48 -33.46 -25.49
C LYS A 15 7.22 -34.24 -25.92
N ALA A 16 6.18 -33.46 -26.25
CA ALA A 16 4.90 -34.00 -26.70
C ALA A 16 5.03 -34.91 -27.93
N ARG A 17 4.58 -36.15 -27.85
CA ARG A 17 4.34 -36.99 -29.03
C ARG A 17 2.89 -36.77 -29.48
N LYS A 18 2.67 -36.68 -30.82
CA LYS A 18 1.32 -36.50 -31.43
C LYS A 18 0.28 -37.55 -31.00
N LYS A 19 0.72 -38.73 -30.52
CA LYS A 19 -0.16 -39.80 -30.02
C LYS A 19 -0.62 -39.61 -28.53
N ASP A 20 0.05 -38.76 -27.77
CA ASP A 20 -0.18 -38.57 -26.31
C ASP A 20 -1.04 -37.33 -26.00
N GLY A 21 -2.02 -36.99 -26.84
CA GLY A 21 -2.81 -35.77 -26.78
C GLY A 21 -3.41 -35.44 -25.39
N PHE A 22 -3.90 -36.46 -24.67
CA PHE A 22 -4.46 -36.29 -23.32
C PHE A 22 -3.39 -36.03 -22.26
N LEU A 23 -2.16 -36.51 -22.44
CA LEU A 23 -1.03 -36.30 -21.52
C LEU A 23 -0.54 -34.87 -21.51
N ASN A 24 -0.53 -34.24 -22.69
CA ASN A 24 -0.19 -32.83 -22.84
C ASN A 24 -1.16 -31.94 -22.14
N VAL A 25 -2.45 -32.26 -22.20
CA VAL A 25 -3.53 -31.46 -21.58
C VAL A 25 -3.30 -31.35 -20.07
N ILE A 26 -2.96 -32.44 -19.39
CA ILE A 26 -2.80 -32.42 -17.90
C ILE A 26 -1.54 -31.65 -17.47
N SER A 27 -0.43 -31.83 -18.17
CA SER A 27 0.78 -31.07 -17.89
C SER A 27 0.58 -29.60 -18.18
N ILE A 28 -0.20 -29.24 -19.20
CA ILE A 28 -0.61 -27.89 -19.52
C ILE A 28 -1.53 -27.32 -18.42
N PHE A 29 -2.51 -28.07 -17.90
CA PHE A 29 -3.35 -27.64 -16.81
C PHE A 29 -2.55 -27.37 -15.54
N SER A 30 -1.60 -28.22 -15.19
CA SER A 30 -0.71 -27.99 -14.05
C SER A 30 0.16 -26.74 -14.26
N PHE A 31 0.73 -26.57 -15.45
CA PHE A 31 1.51 -25.38 -15.82
C PHE A 31 0.66 -24.12 -15.73
N ILE A 32 -0.54 -24.10 -16.31
CA ILE A 32 -1.46 -22.96 -16.27
C ILE A 32 -1.89 -22.66 -14.83
N GLY A 33 -2.23 -23.69 -14.05
CA GLY A 33 -2.65 -23.51 -12.65
C GLY A 33 -1.59 -22.85 -11.77
N ILE A 34 -0.32 -23.29 -11.90
CA ILE A 34 0.81 -22.68 -11.19
C ILE A 34 1.05 -21.26 -11.68
N SER A 35 1.09 -21.09 -13.00
CA SER A 35 1.36 -19.81 -13.64
C SER A 35 0.30 -18.75 -13.28
N LEU A 36 -0.98 -19.10 -13.35
CA LEU A 36 -2.07 -18.23 -12.92
C LEU A 36 -2.00 -17.92 -11.42
N GLY A 37 -1.71 -18.92 -10.58
CA GLY A 37 -1.56 -18.71 -9.14
C GLY A 37 -0.47 -17.69 -8.85
N VAL A 38 0.71 -17.82 -9.45
CA VAL A 38 1.83 -16.87 -9.30
C VAL A 38 1.47 -15.51 -9.87
N ALA A 39 0.83 -15.44 -11.04
CA ALA A 39 0.43 -14.19 -11.66
C ALA A 39 -0.58 -13.42 -10.80
N VAL A 40 -1.63 -14.08 -10.31
CA VAL A 40 -2.64 -13.46 -9.43
C VAL A 40 -2.00 -12.94 -8.15
N LEU A 41 -1.08 -13.70 -7.54
CA LEU A 41 -0.35 -13.25 -6.36
C LEU A 41 0.44 -11.97 -6.62
N ILE A 42 1.15 -11.89 -7.73
CA ILE A 42 1.93 -10.70 -8.10
C ILE A 42 1.01 -9.51 -8.34
N ILE A 43 -0.08 -9.70 -9.08
CA ILE A 43 -1.05 -8.63 -9.37
C ILE A 43 -1.64 -8.08 -8.07
N VAL A 44 -2.16 -8.96 -7.21
CA VAL A 44 -2.80 -8.55 -5.97
C VAL A 44 -1.80 -7.83 -5.04
N MET A 45 -0.58 -8.37 -4.88
CA MET A 45 0.46 -7.72 -4.07
C MET A 45 0.88 -6.36 -4.65
N SER A 46 0.99 -6.23 -5.98
CA SER A 46 1.36 -4.97 -6.61
C SER A 46 0.29 -3.90 -6.44
N VAL A 47 -0.98 -4.26 -6.61
CA VAL A 47 -2.12 -3.34 -6.39
C VAL A 47 -2.20 -2.91 -4.93
N MET A 48 -2.08 -3.84 -3.99
CA MET A 48 -2.13 -3.54 -2.56
C MET A 48 -0.94 -2.68 -2.10
N ASN A 49 0.27 -2.97 -2.58
CA ASN A 49 1.43 -2.12 -2.31
C ASN A 49 1.20 -0.70 -2.86
N GLY A 50 0.75 -0.59 -4.11
CA GLY A 50 0.45 0.70 -4.73
C GLY A 50 -0.62 1.48 -3.98
N PHE A 51 -1.73 0.82 -3.60
CA PHE A 51 -2.79 1.43 -2.81
C PHE A 51 -2.28 1.96 -1.46
N ARG A 52 -1.51 1.13 -0.75
CA ARG A 52 -0.93 1.51 0.54
C ARG A 52 0.03 2.69 0.40
N THR A 53 0.94 2.64 -0.57
CA THR A 53 1.92 3.71 -0.79
C THR A 53 1.23 5.01 -1.16
N GLU A 54 0.24 4.98 -2.06
CA GLU A 54 -0.49 6.17 -2.49
C GLU A 54 -1.33 6.76 -1.38
N LEU A 55 -2.02 5.92 -0.60
CA LEU A 55 -2.80 6.37 0.56
C LEU A 55 -1.90 7.02 1.63
N ILE A 56 -0.75 6.39 1.92
CA ILE A 56 0.24 6.96 2.85
C ILE A 56 0.76 8.30 2.32
N ASN A 57 1.14 8.38 1.05
CA ASN A 57 1.65 9.59 0.43
C ASN A 57 0.64 10.73 0.49
N LYS A 58 -0.65 10.45 0.27
CA LYS A 58 -1.71 11.45 0.40
C LYS A 58 -1.84 11.96 1.84
N ILE A 59 -1.84 11.07 2.84
CA ILE A 59 -1.95 11.47 4.25
C ILE A 59 -0.70 12.25 4.70
N VAL A 60 0.47 11.79 4.31
CA VAL A 60 1.77 12.40 4.65
C VAL A 60 1.96 13.74 3.94
N GLY A 61 1.45 13.88 2.73
CA GLY A 61 1.68 15.06 1.90
C GLY A 61 1.11 16.38 2.46
N PHE A 62 0.15 16.32 3.39
CA PHE A 62 -0.45 17.53 3.97
C PHE A 62 -0.36 17.62 5.50
N ASN A 63 -0.03 16.54 6.19
CA ASN A 63 0.18 16.54 7.64
C ASN A 63 1.67 16.57 7.98
N ALA A 64 1.98 17.18 9.12
CA ALA A 64 3.29 16.99 9.72
C ALA A 64 3.56 15.50 9.98
N HIS A 65 4.79 15.06 9.72
CA HIS A 65 5.15 13.67 9.89
C HIS A 65 5.25 13.29 11.37
N ILE A 66 5.82 14.19 12.19
CA ILE A 66 5.84 14.08 13.65
C ILE A 66 5.43 15.42 14.20
N THR A 67 4.60 15.42 15.24
CA THR A 67 4.21 16.60 15.99
C THR A 67 4.66 16.43 17.44
N VAL A 68 5.34 17.45 17.94
CA VAL A 68 5.71 17.57 19.35
C VAL A 68 4.81 18.62 19.99
N LYS A 69 4.00 18.20 20.96
CA LYS A 69 3.14 19.09 21.73
C LYS A 69 3.80 19.40 23.07
N PRO A 70 3.99 20.68 23.43
CA PRO A 70 4.59 21.05 24.70
C PRO A 70 3.73 20.61 25.88
N TYR A 71 4.36 20.14 26.93
CA TYR A 71 3.72 19.81 28.20
C TYR A 71 4.31 20.57 29.36
N GLU A 72 5.63 20.53 29.53
CA GLU A 72 6.31 21.22 30.65
C GLU A 72 7.12 22.44 30.20
N ASN A 73 7.62 22.45 28.98
CA ASN A 73 8.55 23.46 28.50
C ASN A 73 8.12 24.06 27.16
N VAL A 74 8.40 25.34 27.00
CA VAL A 74 8.23 26.04 25.72
C VAL A 74 9.18 25.44 24.67
N ILE A 75 8.65 25.10 23.50
CA ILE A 75 9.47 24.60 22.40
C ILE A 75 10.08 25.79 21.65
N GLU A 76 11.31 26.14 22.00
CA GLU A 76 12.09 27.16 21.29
C GLU A 76 13.01 26.51 20.26
N ILE A 77 12.67 26.64 18.98
CA ILE A 77 13.48 26.03 17.88
C ILE A 77 14.93 26.51 17.91
N GLU A 78 15.17 27.76 18.33
CA GLU A 78 16.52 28.36 18.35
C GLU A 78 17.42 27.76 19.41
N LYS A 79 16.87 27.25 20.52
CA LYS A 79 17.62 26.63 21.63
C LYS A 79 17.81 25.12 21.49
N LEU A 80 17.05 24.49 20.59
CA LEU A 80 17.19 23.05 20.36
C LEU A 80 18.56 22.75 19.76
N LYS A 81 19.20 21.68 20.23
CA LYS A 81 20.37 21.07 19.59
C LYS A 81 19.99 20.51 18.21
N LEU A 82 19.76 21.42 17.27
CA LEU A 82 19.17 21.22 15.94
C LEU A 82 19.94 20.25 15.05
N ASN A 83 21.18 19.94 15.38
CA ASN A 83 22.01 19.11 14.50
C ASN A 83 21.41 17.74 14.23
N ASN A 84 20.84 17.08 15.24
CA ASN A 84 20.23 15.76 15.05
C ASN A 84 18.88 15.81 14.35
N LEU A 85 18.07 16.86 14.61
CA LEU A 85 16.77 17.05 13.94
C LEU A 85 16.95 17.45 12.48
N LYS A 86 17.87 18.36 12.16
CA LYS A 86 18.18 18.77 10.79
C LYS A 86 18.71 17.63 9.90
N LEU A 87 19.30 16.60 10.49
CA LEU A 87 19.72 15.42 9.72
C LEU A 87 18.54 14.61 9.19
N ILE A 88 17.44 14.53 9.95
CA ILE A 88 16.26 13.71 9.65
C ILE A 88 15.10 14.50 9.07
N SER A 89 15.06 15.83 9.26
CA SER A 89 13.96 16.71 8.80
C SER A 89 14.37 17.61 7.65
N ASP A 90 13.40 17.91 6.79
CA ASP A 90 13.49 18.96 5.77
C ASP A 90 13.06 20.31 6.36
N GLU A 91 11.93 20.34 7.06
CA GLU A 91 11.37 21.55 7.65
C GLU A 91 10.94 21.32 9.10
N LEU A 92 11.06 22.37 9.90
CA LEU A 92 10.60 22.47 11.27
C LEU A 92 9.71 23.71 11.39
N ILE A 93 8.42 23.52 11.68
CA ILE A 93 7.42 24.57 11.64
C ILE A 93 6.69 24.65 12.99
N LEU A 94 6.55 25.85 13.54
CA LEU A 94 5.67 26.06 14.70
C LEU A 94 4.25 26.34 14.24
N SER A 95 3.30 25.62 14.81
CA SER A 95 1.88 25.74 14.52
C SER A 95 1.05 25.74 15.79
N ASN A 96 -0.20 26.13 15.64
CA ASN A 96 -1.24 25.93 16.63
C ASN A 96 -2.55 25.62 15.92
N SER A 97 -3.53 25.07 16.63
CA SER A 97 -4.83 24.74 16.04
C SER A 97 -5.97 24.93 17.04
N GLY A 98 -7.16 25.16 16.51
CA GLY A 98 -8.37 25.27 17.33
C GLY A 98 -9.62 24.93 16.51
N GLU A 99 -10.66 24.45 17.18
CA GLU A 99 -11.94 24.13 16.58
C GLU A 99 -12.81 25.38 16.48
N ALA A 100 -13.45 25.55 15.35
CA ALA A 100 -14.30 26.69 15.06
C ALA A 100 -15.51 26.30 14.20
N ILE A 101 -16.47 27.18 14.12
CA ILE A 101 -17.62 27.06 13.22
C ILE A 101 -17.49 28.17 12.17
N MET A 102 -17.49 27.77 10.92
CA MET A 102 -17.53 28.65 9.76
C MET A 102 -18.98 28.88 9.38
N ILE A 103 -19.38 30.14 9.21
CA ILE A 103 -20.76 30.54 8.99
C ILE A 103 -20.86 31.41 7.72
N LYS A 104 -21.66 30.97 6.75
CA LYS A 104 -22.05 31.78 5.58
C LYS A 104 -23.56 31.73 5.39
N SER A 105 -24.19 32.88 5.56
CA SER A 105 -25.66 33.00 5.47
C SER A 105 -26.38 32.02 6.41
N GLU A 106 -27.14 31.06 5.87
CA GLU A 106 -27.89 30.05 6.63
C GLU A 106 -27.12 28.75 6.84
N THR A 107 -25.92 28.59 6.21
CA THR A 107 -25.11 27.38 6.34
C THR A 107 -23.99 27.56 7.36
N SER A 108 -23.77 26.52 8.17
CA SER A 108 -22.65 26.47 9.11
C SER A 108 -21.93 25.14 9.05
N LYS A 109 -20.62 25.17 9.23
CA LYS A 109 -19.76 23.99 9.17
C LYS A 109 -18.71 24.04 10.29
N GLY A 110 -18.59 22.94 11.05
CA GLY A 110 -17.49 22.78 12.00
C GLY A 110 -16.17 22.53 11.23
N ILE A 111 -15.14 23.25 11.62
CA ILE A 111 -13.80 23.19 11.01
C ILE A 111 -12.71 23.21 12.06
N VAL A 112 -11.52 22.72 11.68
CA VAL A 112 -10.29 22.92 12.42
C VAL A 112 -9.47 24.02 11.75
N LEU A 113 -9.23 25.10 12.48
CA LEU A 113 -8.32 26.15 12.03
C LEU A 113 -6.89 25.77 12.43
N ARG A 114 -5.97 25.80 11.46
CA ARG A 114 -4.54 25.66 11.69
C ARG A 114 -3.83 26.99 11.44
N GLY A 115 -2.97 27.38 12.37
CA GLY A 115 -2.23 28.64 12.31
C GLY A 115 -0.78 28.43 11.93
N TYR A 116 -0.33 29.17 10.91
CA TYR A 116 1.07 29.18 10.47
C TYR A 116 1.60 30.61 10.36
N LYS A 117 2.93 30.79 10.56
CA LYS A 117 3.56 32.07 10.25
C LYS A 117 3.57 32.28 8.74
N ASN A 118 3.50 33.54 8.30
CA ASN A 118 3.53 33.89 6.87
C ASN A 118 4.72 33.28 6.11
N ASN A 119 5.90 33.21 6.74
CA ASN A 119 7.12 32.68 6.13
C ASN A 119 7.17 31.13 6.10
N ASP A 120 6.33 30.47 6.89
CA ASP A 120 6.32 29.01 7.00
C ASP A 120 5.18 28.39 6.19
N PHE A 121 4.09 29.12 5.95
CA PHE A 121 2.96 28.65 5.15
C PHE A 121 3.34 28.19 3.74
N PRO A 122 4.18 28.94 2.97
CA PRO A 122 4.61 28.49 1.64
C PRO A 122 5.50 27.22 1.63
N LYS A 123 6.03 26.82 2.80
CA LYS A 123 6.88 25.62 2.92
C LYS A 123 6.07 24.33 2.95
N LEU A 124 4.77 24.42 3.28
CA LEU A 124 3.87 23.27 3.32
C LEU A 124 3.75 22.65 1.91
N GLU A 125 3.87 21.33 1.82
CA GLU A 125 3.76 20.60 0.54
C GLU A 125 2.41 20.86 -0.14
N LEU A 126 1.35 21.00 0.64
CA LEU A 126 0.02 21.34 0.17
C LEU A 126 -0.01 22.68 -0.59
N VAL A 127 0.74 23.69 -0.10
CA VAL A 127 0.80 25.01 -0.72
C VAL A 127 1.68 25.00 -1.97
N LYS A 128 2.69 24.13 -2.04
CA LYS A 128 3.54 23.92 -3.22
C LYS A 128 2.81 23.19 -4.34
N ASN A 129 1.70 22.50 -4.05
CA ASN A 129 0.95 21.73 -5.03
C ASN A 129 0.46 22.61 -6.21
N LYS A 130 0.38 22.00 -7.41
CA LYS A 130 -0.12 22.66 -8.63
C LYS A 130 -1.61 23.04 -8.53
N ASN A 131 -2.38 22.27 -7.76
CA ASN A 131 -3.82 22.48 -7.57
C ASN A 131 -4.15 23.59 -6.54
N PHE A 132 -3.15 24.25 -5.97
CA PHE A 132 -3.35 25.37 -5.07
C PHE A 132 -3.71 26.63 -5.87
N LEU A 133 -4.89 27.19 -5.61
CA LEU A 133 -5.41 28.39 -6.25
C LEU A 133 -5.24 29.61 -5.34
N GLY A 134 -4.87 30.74 -5.89
CA GLY A 134 -4.76 32.00 -5.16
C GLY A 134 -3.37 32.31 -4.63
N ASN A 135 -3.28 33.11 -3.56
CA ASN A 135 -2.02 33.64 -3.06
C ASN A 135 -1.34 32.69 -2.08
N ARG A 136 -0.13 32.22 -2.44
CA ARG A 136 0.67 31.29 -1.63
C ARG A 136 1.47 31.96 -0.51
N ASN A 137 1.72 33.26 -0.62
CA ASN A 137 2.68 33.96 0.24
C ASN A 137 2.01 34.91 1.24
N ASN A 138 0.69 35.05 1.19
CA ASN A 138 0.01 36.03 2.03
C ASN A 138 -1.09 35.40 2.88
N LEU A 139 -0.72 35.04 4.09
CA LEU A 139 -1.64 34.64 5.14
C LEU A 139 -1.66 35.72 6.24
N SER A 140 -2.05 36.95 5.85
CA SER A 140 -2.10 38.10 6.79
C SER A 140 -3.29 37.97 7.77
N LYS A 141 -3.38 38.91 8.73
CA LYS A 141 -4.27 38.81 9.91
C LYS A 141 -5.76 38.52 9.61
N ASN A 142 -6.27 38.93 8.44
CA ASN A 142 -7.69 38.78 8.10
C ASN A 142 -7.90 37.83 6.90
N PHE A 143 -6.89 37.07 6.53
CA PHE A 143 -6.95 36.18 5.38
C PHE A 143 -7.04 34.71 5.81
N ILE A 144 -7.78 33.93 5.03
CA ILE A 144 -7.96 32.50 5.25
C ILE A 144 -7.73 31.73 3.96
N SER A 145 -7.09 30.57 4.08
CA SER A 145 -6.99 29.55 3.03
C SER A 145 -7.92 28.41 3.36
N ILE A 146 -8.81 28.03 2.45
CA ILE A 146 -9.82 26.98 2.68
C ILE A 146 -9.61 25.80 1.74
N GLY A 147 -10.09 24.63 2.15
CA GLY A 147 -10.08 23.45 1.28
C GLY A 147 -11.12 23.54 0.15
N LYS A 148 -10.86 22.86 -0.95
CA LYS A 148 -11.70 22.86 -2.14
C LYS A 148 -13.13 22.37 -1.83
N GLU A 149 -13.27 21.29 -1.08
CA GLU A 149 -14.58 20.75 -0.70
C GLU A 149 -15.36 21.71 0.21
N LEU A 150 -14.66 22.43 1.08
CA LEU A 150 -15.25 23.44 1.94
C LEU A 150 -15.73 24.65 1.11
N SER A 151 -14.98 25.04 0.07
CA SER A 151 -15.39 26.09 -0.87
C SER A 151 -16.69 25.71 -1.60
N PHE A 152 -16.81 24.46 -2.05
CA PHE A 152 -18.05 23.96 -2.68
C PHE A 152 -19.20 23.88 -1.68
N THR A 153 -18.96 23.33 -0.48
CA THR A 153 -20.01 23.15 0.55
C THR A 153 -20.64 24.47 0.99
N LEU A 154 -19.81 25.52 1.10
CA LEU A 154 -20.25 26.83 1.56
C LEU A 154 -20.45 27.85 0.42
N ASN A 155 -20.27 27.43 -0.83
CA ASN A 155 -20.31 28.28 -2.02
C ASN A 155 -19.45 29.54 -1.84
N LEU A 156 -18.13 29.32 -1.63
CA LEU A 156 -17.11 30.34 -1.35
C LEU A 156 -16.09 30.40 -2.48
N ASP A 157 -15.83 31.59 -3.00
CA ASP A 157 -14.77 31.86 -3.96
C ASP A 157 -13.67 32.73 -3.34
N ILE A 158 -12.55 32.82 -4.05
CA ILE A 158 -11.44 33.72 -3.67
C ILE A 158 -11.93 35.17 -3.70
N GLY A 159 -11.76 35.89 -2.60
CA GLY A 159 -12.22 37.25 -2.40
C GLY A 159 -13.49 37.35 -1.54
N ASP A 160 -14.19 36.26 -1.30
CA ASP A 160 -15.37 36.23 -0.45
C ASP A 160 -15.04 36.39 1.03
N ASP A 161 -15.95 37.02 1.77
CA ASP A 161 -15.86 37.14 3.21
C ASP A 161 -16.64 36.03 3.91
N ILE A 162 -16.06 35.50 4.97
CA ILE A 162 -16.63 34.43 5.78
C ILE A 162 -16.47 34.74 7.27
N THR A 163 -17.52 34.49 8.03
CA THR A 163 -17.49 34.68 9.50
C THR A 163 -17.15 33.36 10.18
N ILE A 164 -16.18 33.40 11.07
CA ILE A 164 -15.76 32.27 11.90
C ILE A 164 -16.10 32.57 13.36
N MET A 165 -16.70 31.56 13.98
CA MET A 165 -17.07 31.59 15.40
C MET A 165 -16.20 30.60 16.17
N SER A 166 -15.57 31.04 17.24
CA SER A 166 -14.75 30.20 18.12
C SER A 166 -15.63 29.31 18.99
N SER A 167 -15.20 28.09 19.23
CA SER A 167 -15.80 27.20 20.23
C SER A 167 -15.54 27.71 21.67
N SER A 168 -14.41 28.42 21.89
CA SER A 168 -14.10 29.07 23.13
C SER A 168 -14.57 30.51 23.08
N GLY A 169 -15.28 30.94 24.11
CA GLY A 169 -15.84 32.30 24.20
C GLY A 169 -15.17 33.19 25.24
N ILE A 170 -15.69 34.37 25.37
CA ILE A 170 -15.35 35.28 26.47
C ILE A 170 -16.33 34.99 27.60
N GLU A 171 -15.81 34.66 28.79
CA GLU A 171 -16.66 34.53 29.99
C GLU A 171 -17.22 35.88 30.35
N THR A 172 -18.52 35.99 30.38
CA THR A 172 -19.25 37.18 30.81
C THR A 172 -20.18 36.85 31.97
N ILE A 173 -20.70 37.86 32.65
CA ILE A 173 -21.64 37.72 33.77
C ILE A 173 -22.93 36.96 33.29
N ILE A 174 -23.24 37.00 32.01
CA ILE A 174 -24.45 36.41 31.40
C ILE A 174 -24.14 35.02 30.77
N GLY A 175 -22.90 34.56 30.81
CA GLY A 175 -22.47 33.31 30.21
C GLY A 175 -21.31 33.49 29.24
N ASN A 176 -20.96 32.39 28.54
CA ASN A 176 -19.84 32.37 27.59
C ASN A 176 -20.32 32.86 26.22
N ILE A 177 -19.80 33.98 25.73
CA ILE A 177 -20.14 34.56 24.43
C ILE A 177 -19.05 34.15 23.42
N PRO A 178 -19.36 33.36 22.35
CA PRO A 178 -18.38 32.96 21.35
C PRO A 178 -17.77 34.19 20.66
N LYS A 179 -16.44 34.19 20.48
CA LYS A 179 -15.79 35.21 19.64
C LYS A 179 -16.13 34.94 18.16
N GLN A 180 -16.37 36.01 17.44
CA GLN A 180 -16.59 35.98 15.98
C GLN A 180 -15.60 36.90 15.30
N LYS A 181 -15.12 36.48 14.16
CA LYS A 181 -14.23 37.27 13.30
C LYS A 181 -14.48 36.95 11.85
N THR A 182 -14.48 37.97 10.99
CA THR A 182 -14.62 37.85 9.56
C THR A 182 -13.25 37.75 8.89
N PHE A 183 -13.11 36.83 7.96
CA PHE A 183 -11.91 36.59 7.16
C PHE A 183 -12.27 36.62 5.69
N THR A 184 -11.32 37.10 4.87
CA THR A 184 -11.42 37.05 3.39
C THR A 184 -10.69 35.83 2.86
N VAL A 185 -11.33 35.05 2.01
CA VAL A 185 -10.74 33.88 1.36
C VAL A 185 -9.70 34.32 0.34
N VAL A 186 -8.43 33.99 0.54
CA VAL A 186 -7.31 34.38 -0.36
C VAL A 186 -6.78 33.24 -1.19
N SER A 187 -7.08 32.02 -0.82
CA SER A 187 -6.63 30.83 -1.52
C SER A 187 -7.50 29.62 -1.21
N ILE A 188 -7.52 28.69 -2.17
CA ILE A 188 -8.19 27.40 -2.09
C ILE A 188 -7.16 26.31 -2.35
N PHE A 189 -7.05 25.36 -1.43
CA PHE A 189 -6.15 24.22 -1.54
C PHE A 189 -6.92 22.93 -1.85
N GLU A 190 -6.24 21.98 -2.45
CA GLU A 190 -6.73 20.62 -2.72
C GLU A 190 -5.69 19.60 -2.25
N SER A 191 -6.02 18.86 -1.18
CA SER A 191 -5.17 17.78 -0.65
C SER A 191 -5.40 16.45 -1.36
N GLY A 192 -6.54 16.31 -2.02
CA GLY A 192 -7.04 15.06 -2.59
C GLY A 192 -7.67 14.11 -1.57
N LEU A 193 -7.94 14.59 -0.35
CA LEU A 193 -8.76 13.93 0.65
C LEU A 193 -9.97 14.80 0.99
N VAL A 194 -11.15 14.35 0.59
CA VAL A 194 -12.42 15.06 0.76
C VAL A 194 -12.64 15.51 2.20
N ASP A 195 -12.41 14.61 3.17
CA ASP A 195 -12.59 14.92 4.59
C ASP A 195 -11.66 16.02 5.10
N PHE A 196 -10.42 16.04 4.62
CA PHE A 196 -9.45 17.05 4.99
C PHE A 196 -9.83 18.40 4.37
N ASP A 197 -10.11 18.41 3.06
CA ASP A 197 -10.47 19.60 2.31
C ASP A 197 -11.82 20.20 2.78
N ASN A 198 -12.66 19.39 3.42
CA ASN A 198 -13.96 19.81 3.93
C ASN A 198 -13.93 20.31 5.39
N ASN A 199 -12.88 19.99 6.15
CA ASN A 199 -12.87 20.26 7.59
C ASN A 199 -11.69 21.11 8.06
N ILE A 200 -10.73 21.47 7.19
CA ILE A 200 -9.55 22.24 7.60
C ILE A 200 -9.46 23.56 6.85
N ALA A 201 -9.01 24.59 7.57
CA ALA A 201 -8.65 25.88 6.99
C ALA A 201 -7.39 26.45 7.67
N PHE A 202 -6.65 27.28 6.95
CA PHE A 202 -5.40 27.87 7.42
C PHE A 202 -5.53 29.38 7.61
N ILE A 203 -5.03 29.87 8.74
CA ILE A 203 -4.96 31.29 9.06
C ILE A 203 -3.59 31.64 9.64
N ASN A 204 -3.33 32.94 9.81
CA ASN A 204 -2.10 33.39 10.43
C ASN A 204 -2.01 32.92 11.88
N LEU A 205 -0.82 32.45 12.31
CA LEU A 205 -0.59 31.90 13.65
C LEU A 205 -0.92 32.90 14.76
N SER A 206 -0.47 34.13 14.64
CA SER A 206 -0.76 35.15 15.66
C SER A 206 -2.25 35.50 15.75
N THR A 207 -2.96 35.46 14.62
CA THR A 207 -4.41 35.67 14.59
C THR A 207 -5.16 34.49 15.20
N LEU A 208 -4.72 33.26 14.99
CA LEU A 208 -5.29 32.08 15.61
C LEU A 208 -5.13 32.14 17.16
N GLU A 209 -3.92 32.45 17.62
CA GLU A 209 -3.62 32.56 19.03
C GLU A 209 -4.48 33.64 19.72
N GLU A 210 -4.62 34.83 19.10
CA GLU A 210 -5.50 35.91 19.60
C GLU A 210 -6.99 35.49 19.61
N PHE A 211 -7.41 34.75 18.58
CA PHE A 211 -8.80 34.33 18.41
C PHE A 211 -9.22 33.30 19.46
N PHE A 212 -8.34 32.33 19.77
CA PHE A 212 -8.61 31.29 20.76
C PHE A 212 -8.04 31.57 22.16
N ASN A 213 -7.42 32.72 22.40
CA ASN A 213 -6.70 33.06 23.65
C ASN A 213 -5.60 32.02 24.00
N LEU A 214 -4.86 31.55 23.01
CA LEU A 214 -3.77 30.61 23.21
C LEU A 214 -2.47 31.35 23.51
N ASN A 215 -1.64 30.76 24.37
CA ASN A 215 -0.32 31.29 24.64
C ASN A 215 0.67 30.86 23.56
N LYS A 216 1.73 31.65 23.36
CA LYS A 216 2.84 31.26 22.45
C LYS A 216 3.55 30.01 22.91
N ASP A 217 3.46 29.71 24.18
CA ASP A 217 4.10 28.56 24.83
C ASP A 217 3.39 27.25 24.48
N ASP A 218 2.12 27.33 24.05
CA ASP A 218 1.32 26.16 23.63
C ASP A 218 1.54 25.74 22.19
N ARG A 219 2.53 26.34 21.48
CA ARG A 219 2.82 26.02 20.08
C ARG A 219 3.35 24.63 19.91
N ASN A 220 2.76 23.89 18.99
CA ASN A 220 3.27 22.59 18.55
C ASN A 220 4.46 22.79 17.63
N LEU A 221 5.43 21.87 17.68
CA LEU A 221 6.49 21.74 16.69
C LEU A 221 6.12 20.66 15.71
N GLU A 222 5.89 21.05 14.48
CA GLU A 222 5.67 20.15 13.33
C GLU A 222 6.99 19.84 12.64
N ILE A 223 7.29 18.56 12.49
CA ILE A 223 8.53 18.03 11.91
C ILE A 223 8.18 17.32 10.59
N TYR A 224 8.67 17.87 9.48
CA TYR A 224 8.57 17.28 8.16
C TYR A 224 9.86 16.52 7.87
N LEU A 225 9.75 15.19 7.74
CA LEU A 225 10.89 14.27 7.63
C LEU A 225 11.32 14.11 6.17
N LYS A 226 12.62 13.90 5.94
CA LYS A 226 13.18 13.56 4.62
C LYS A 226 12.69 12.21 4.11
N ASN A 227 12.49 11.24 5.01
CA ASN A 227 12.03 9.88 4.70
C ASN A 227 10.85 9.50 5.58
N PRO A 228 9.62 9.89 5.22
CA PRO A 228 8.43 9.62 6.03
C PRO A 228 8.08 8.13 6.17
N GLN A 229 8.62 7.27 5.29
CA GLN A 229 8.41 5.82 5.36
C GLN A 229 9.09 5.16 6.58
N LYS A 230 10.12 5.81 7.18
CA LYS A 230 10.82 5.33 8.38
C LYS A 230 10.34 6.03 9.65
N ILE A 231 9.04 6.29 9.73
CA ILE A 231 8.44 7.13 10.79
C ILE A 231 8.71 6.59 12.19
N GLU A 232 8.63 5.28 12.41
CA GLU A 232 8.79 4.67 13.74
C GLU A 232 10.21 4.88 14.29
N ASP A 233 11.24 4.60 13.48
CA ASP A 233 12.65 4.80 13.88
C ASP A 233 12.95 6.28 14.18
N GLN A 234 12.39 7.17 13.36
CA GLN A 234 12.63 8.61 13.49
C GLN A 234 11.84 9.21 14.66
N LYS A 235 10.64 8.70 14.96
CA LYS A 235 9.87 9.06 16.13
C LYS A 235 10.62 8.76 17.42
N GLU A 236 11.28 7.59 17.52
CA GLU A 236 12.12 7.26 18.69
C GLU A 236 13.26 8.25 18.89
N ILE A 237 13.88 8.74 17.79
CA ILE A 237 14.93 9.75 17.87
C ILE A 237 14.36 11.06 18.41
N VAL A 238 13.21 11.50 17.89
CA VAL A 238 12.53 12.72 18.35
C VAL A 238 12.13 12.60 19.81
N GLN A 239 11.58 11.46 20.23
CA GLN A 239 11.16 11.19 21.60
C GLN A 239 12.33 11.20 22.60
N LYS A 240 13.52 10.76 22.17
CA LYS A 240 14.75 10.88 23.00
C LYS A 240 15.21 12.33 23.17
N ILE A 241 14.91 13.20 22.22
CA ILE A 241 15.23 14.63 22.28
C ILE A 241 14.21 15.37 23.16
N PHE A 242 12.93 15.06 23.02
CA PHE A 242 11.79 15.68 23.70
C PHE A 242 11.19 14.72 24.74
N LYS A 243 11.97 14.43 25.81
CA LYS A 243 11.60 13.40 26.80
C LYS A 243 10.34 13.72 27.61
N ASN A 244 10.08 15.00 27.86
CA ASN A 244 8.98 15.46 28.71
C ASN A 244 7.80 16.01 27.91
N GLU A 245 7.87 15.92 26.57
CA GLU A 245 6.86 16.45 25.67
C GLU A 245 6.05 15.32 25.01
N PHE A 246 4.84 15.59 24.58
CA PHE A 246 4.05 14.63 23.83
C PHE A 246 4.52 14.57 22.38
N VAL A 247 5.08 13.42 21.98
CA VAL A 247 5.53 13.16 20.61
C VAL A 247 4.60 12.16 19.97
N TYR A 248 3.91 12.59 18.93
CA TYR A 248 3.06 11.72 18.14
C TYR A 248 3.31 11.89 16.64
N SER A 249 3.14 10.81 15.92
CA SER A 249 3.32 10.76 14.47
C SER A 249 1.96 10.80 13.75
N TRP A 250 1.98 11.05 12.45
CA TRP A 250 0.79 10.93 11.62
C TRP A 250 0.17 9.51 11.67
N SER A 251 0.99 8.46 11.89
CA SER A 251 0.50 7.09 12.08
C SER A 251 -0.27 6.90 13.38
N ASP A 252 0.14 7.57 14.46
CA ASP A 252 -0.60 7.53 15.74
C ASP A 252 -1.95 8.24 15.61
N MET A 253 -1.97 9.39 14.93
CA MET A 253 -3.21 10.16 14.70
C MET A 253 -4.21 9.38 13.84
N ASN A 254 -3.72 8.52 12.93
CA ASN A 254 -4.52 7.69 12.05
C ASN A 254 -4.45 6.21 12.44
N SER A 255 -4.38 5.91 13.74
CA SER A 255 -4.18 4.56 14.28
C SER A 255 -5.22 3.54 13.81
N ALA A 256 -6.47 3.96 13.62
CA ALA A 256 -7.54 3.11 13.08
C ALA A 256 -7.23 2.65 11.65
N LEU A 257 -6.77 3.57 10.77
CA LEU A 257 -6.36 3.27 9.41
C LEU A 257 -5.16 2.33 9.38
N PHE A 258 -4.14 2.62 10.22
CA PHE A 258 -2.94 1.76 10.30
C PHE A 258 -3.26 0.38 10.83
N SER A 259 -4.16 0.27 11.80
CA SER A 259 -4.66 -1.01 12.29
C SER A 259 -5.39 -1.78 11.19
N ALA A 260 -6.22 -1.11 10.39
CA ALA A 260 -6.88 -1.71 9.25
C ALA A 260 -5.88 -2.21 8.18
N LEU A 261 -4.86 -1.41 7.83
CA LEU A 261 -3.79 -1.82 6.91
C LEU A 261 -2.95 -2.99 7.44
N LYS A 262 -2.78 -3.08 8.78
CA LYS A 262 -2.10 -4.22 9.41
C LYS A 262 -2.94 -5.49 9.35
N VAL A 263 -4.23 -5.38 9.61
CA VAL A 263 -5.18 -6.52 9.50
C VAL A 263 -5.25 -6.98 8.04
N GLU A 264 -5.38 -6.07 7.09
CA GLU A 264 -5.37 -6.35 5.67
C GLU A 264 -4.11 -7.12 5.25
N ARG A 265 -2.92 -6.71 5.68
CA ARG A 265 -1.66 -7.41 5.42
C ARG A 265 -1.69 -8.85 5.94
N ASN A 266 -2.26 -9.09 7.12
CA ASN A 266 -2.39 -10.43 7.69
C ASN A 266 -3.37 -11.29 6.87
N VAL A 267 -4.50 -10.73 6.45
CA VAL A 267 -5.48 -11.40 5.58
C VAL A 267 -4.83 -11.76 4.24
N MET A 268 -4.07 -10.83 3.64
CA MET A 268 -3.33 -11.09 2.41
C MET A 268 -2.34 -12.24 2.56
N PHE A 269 -1.64 -12.34 3.70
CA PHE A 269 -0.75 -13.47 3.99
C PHE A 269 -1.51 -14.81 4.05
N ILE A 270 -2.71 -14.83 4.62
CA ILE A 270 -3.56 -16.03 4.65
C ILE A 270 -4.01 -16.42 3.25
N ILE A 271 -4.47 -15.46 2.44
CA ILE A 271 -4.87 -15.69 1.04
C ILE A 271 -3.68 -16.23 0.22
N LEU A 272 -2.51 -15.61 0.37
CA LEU A 272 -1.27 -16.06 -0.26
C LEU A 272 -0.98 -17.52 0.10
N SER A 273 -1.06 -17.87 1.37
CA SER A 273 -0.84 -19.24 1.86
C SER A 273 -1.84 -20.23 1.24
N LEU A 274 -3.11 -19.84 1.10
CA LEU A 274 -4.15 -20.66 0.49
C LEU A 274 -3.89 -20.92 -1.00
N ILE A 275 -3.53 -19.88 -1.76
CA ILE A 275 -3.20 -20.01 -3.20
C ILE A 275 -1.98 -20.93 -3.40
N ILE A 276 -0.98 -20.82 -2.52
CA ILE A 276 0.19 -21.70 -2.51
C ILE A 276 -0.21 -23.16 -2.30
N ILE A 277 -1.13 -23.43 -1.36
CA ILE A 277 -1.66 -24.78 -1.12
C ILE A 277 -2.39 -25.32 -2.37
N VAL A 278 -3.21 -24.49 -3.00
CA VAL A 278 -3.90 -24.89 -4.26
C VAL A 278 -2.89 -25.20 -5.37
N ALA A 279 -1.84 -24.39 -5.52
CA ALA A 279 -0.78 -24.64 -6.47
C ALA A 279 -0.06 -25.99 -6.18
N ALA A 280 0.20 -26.29 -4.89
CA ALA A 280 0.78 -27.55 -4.48
C ALA A 280 -0.09 -28.76 -4.88
N PHE A 281 -1.40 -28.70 -4.67
CA PHE A 281 -2.34 -29.75 -5.10
C PHE A 281 -2.36 -29.91 -6.62
N ASN A 282 -2.29 -28.84 -7.38
CA ASN A 282 -2.21 -28.90 -8.83
C ASN A 282 -0.94 -29.63 -9.31
N ILE A 283 0.20 -29.40 -8.66
CA ILE A 283 1.47 -30.08 -8.95
C ILE A 283 1.36 -31.58 -8.64
N ILE A 284 0.86 -31.94 -7.44
CA ILE A 284 0.69 -33.33 -7.02
C ILE A 284 -0.20 -34.08 -8.00
N SER A 285 -1.35 -33.51 -8.35
CA SER A 285 -2.33 -34.11 -9.25
C SER A 285 -1.75 -34.30 -10.64
N GLY A 286 -1.14 -33.25 -11.21
CA GLY A 286 -0.54 -33.30 -12.54
C GLY A 286 0.57 -34.30 -12.65
N LEU A 287 1.51 -34.31 -11.69
CA LEU A 287 2.60 -35.29 -11.68
C LEU A 287 2.12 -36.70 -11.40
N THR A 288 1.13 -36.90 -10.54
CA THR A 288 0.57 -38.24 -10.25
C THR A 288 -0.08 -38.84 -11.50
N ILE A 289 -0.83 -38.04 -12.26
CA ILE A 289 -1.45 -38.46 -13.49
C ILE A 289 -0.38 -38.71 -14.56
N LEU A 290 0.65 -37.86 -14.64
CA LEU A 290 1.79 -38.08 -15.53
C LEU A 290 2.47 -39.45 -15.24
N VAL A 291 2.73 -39.76 -13.99
CA VAL A 291 3.29 -41.04 -13.54
C VAL A 291 2.39 -42.21 -13.95
N LYS A 292 1.07 -42.07 -13.69
CA LYS A 292 0.09 -43.11 -14.06
C LYS A 292 0.10 -43.38 -15.57
N ASN A 293 0.18 -42.37 -16.39
CA ASN A 293 0.16 -42.51 -17.83
C ASN A 293 1.50 -43.04 -18.42
N LYS A 294 2.62 -42.81 -17.71
CA LYS A 294 3.95 -43.32 -18.06
C LYS A 294 4.28 -44.64 -17.38
N THR A 295 3.27 -45.35 -16.83
CA THR A 295 3.46 -46.61 -16.08
C THR A 295 4.14 -47.67 -16.93
N LYS A 296 3.78 -47.85 -18.24
CA LYS A 296 4.41 -48.78 -19.14
C LYS A 296 5.88 -48.41 -19.42
N ASP A 297 6.17 -47.14 -19.68
CA ASP A 297 7.53 -46.64 -19.90
C ASP A 297 8.41 -46.87 -18.66
N ILE A 298 7.87 -46.64 -17.47
CA ILE A 298 8.55 -46.89 -16.17
C ILE A 298 8.82 -48.40 -16.00
N ALA A 299 7.86 -49.27 -16.33
CA ALA A 299 8.01 -50.73 -16.22
C ALA A 299 9.11 -51.25 -17.17
N ILE A 300 9.15 -50.78 -18.42
CA ILE A 300 10.21 -51.10 -19.39
C ILE A 300 11.57 -50.66 -18.84
N LEU A 301 11.70 -49.42 -18.37
CA LEU A 301 12.94 -48.90 -17.78
C LEU A 301 13.43 -49.76 -16.62
N LYS A 302 12.53 -50.21 -15.75
CA LYS A 302 12.86 -51.10 -14.65
C LYS A 302 13.28 -52.50 -15.10
N SER A 303 12.62 -53.04 -16.13
CA SER A 303 12.95 -54.37 -16.67
C SER A 303 14.33 -54.42 -17.34
N ILE A 304 14.81 -53.31 -17.86
CA ILE A 304 16.19 -53.18 -18.40
C ILE A 304 17.22 -52.79 -17.34
N GLY A 305 16.83 -52.75 -16.04
CA GLY A 305 17.76 -52.56 -14.93
C GLY A 305 17.96 -51.13 -14.41
N VAL A 306 17.10 -50.16 -14.80
CA VAL A 306 17.18 -48.79 -14.26
C VAL A 306 16.81 -48.79 -12.78
N LEU A 307 17.69 -48.20 -11.95
CA LEU A 307 17.52 -48.14 -10.52
C LEU A 307 16.32 -47.26 -10.11
N ASN A 308 15.63 -47.64 -9.05
CA ASN A 308 14.54 -46.87 -8.48
C ASN A 308 14.95 -45.42 -8.15
N LYS A 309 16.18 -45.18 -7.69
CA LYS A 309 16.74 -43.86 -7.45
C LYS A 309 16.77 -42.98 -8.71
N SER A 310 17.07 -43.53 -9.88
CA SER A 310 17.06 -42.79 -11.13
C SER A 310 15.65 -42.46 -11.61
N ILE A 311 14.67 -43.34 -11.37
CA ILE A 311 13.25 -43.04 -11.65
C ILE A 311 12.76 -41.89 -10.79
N VAL A 312 13.07 -41.88 -9.47
CA VAL A 312 12.74 -40.74 -8.58
C VAL A 312 13.34 -39.44 -9.13
N LYS A 313 14.63 -39.45 -9.51
CA LYS A 313 15.30 -38.26 -10.05
C LYS A 313 14.64 -37.77 -11.36
N ILE A 314 14.26 -38.67 -12.25
CA ILE A 314 13.63 -38.32 -13.54
C ILE A 314 12.29 -37.58 -13.25
N PHE A 315 11.38 -38.15 -12.47
CA PHE A 315 10.07 -37.59 -12.23
C PHE A 315 10.15 -36.34 -11.33
N PHE A 316 11.07 -36.28 -10.38
CA PHE A 316 11.38 -35.11 -9.60
C PHE A 316 11.82 -33.94 -10.49
N LEU A 317 12.77 -34.19 -11.40
CA LEU A 317 13.25 -33.17 -12.34
C LEU A 317 12.15 -32.67 -13.29
N VAL A 318 11.27 -33.56 -13.78
CA VAL A 318 10.11 -33.14 -14.57
C VAL A 318 9.24 -32.16 -13.78
N GLY A 319 8.92 -32.46 -12.52
CA GLY A 319 8.13 -31.61 -11.68
C GLY A 319 8.80 -30.24 -11.45
N VAL A 320 10.10 -30.24 -11.15
CA VAL A 320 10.86 -28.99 -10.94
C VAL A 320 10.92 -28.15 -12.22
N ILE A 321 11.10 -28.76 -13.39
CA ILE A 321 11.12 -28.03 -14.68
C ILE A 321 9.75 -27.43 -14.99
N ILE A 322 8.66 -28.20 -14.82
CA ILE A 322 7.30 -27.68 -15.04
C ILE A 322 7.00 -26.53 -14.06
N GLY A 323 7.29 -26.69 -12.78
CA GLY A 323 7.00 -25.68 -11.78
C GLY A 323 7.85 -24.42 -11.94
N THR A 324 9.15 -24.54 -12.21
CA THR A 324 10.01 -23.37 -12.45
C THR A 324 9.64 -22.62 -13.73
N SER A 325 9.36 -23.32 -14.82
CA SER A 325 8.90 -22.68 -16.06
C SER A 325 7.53 -22.01 -15.90
N ALA A 326 6.61 -22.63 -15.16
CA ALA A 326 5.31 -22.05 -14.84
C ALA A 326 5.45 -20.80 -13.93
N THR A 327 6.37 -20.83 -12.96
CA THR A 327 6.66 -19.68 -12.10
C THR A 327 7.21 -18.52 -12.91
N ILE A 328 8.18 -18.76 -13.81
CA ILE A 328 8.74 -17.72 -14.68
C ILE A 328 7.65 -17.11 -15.56
N PHE A 329 6.82 -17.94 -16.18
CA PHE A 329 5.71 -17.47 -17.01
C PHE A 329 4.67 -16.71 -16.19
N GLY A 330 4.38 -17.16 -14.97
CA GLY A 330 3.51 -16.49 -14.02
C GLY A 330 4.03 -15.11 -13.61
N ILE A 331 5.36 -14.97 -13.42
CA ILE A 331 5.99 -13.67 -13.16
C ILE A 331 5.80 -12.72 -14.34
N ILE A 332 6.07 -13.19 -15.55
CA ILE A 332 5.92 -12.38 -16.78
C ILE A 332 4.46 -11.91 -16.91
N LEU A 333 3.49 -12.80 -16.78
CA LEU A 333 2.08 -12.46 -16.84
C LEU A 333 1.69 -11.50 -15.70
N GLY A 334 2.06 -11.80 -14.45
CA GLY A 334 1.71 -10.99 -13.29
C GLY A 334 2.25 -9.58 -13.39
N VAL A 335 3.52 -9.42 -13.76
CA VAL A 335 4.14 -8.10 -13.94
C VAL A 335 3.49 -7.33 -15.09
N THR A 336 3.25 -7.98 -16.22
CA THR A 336 2.61 -7.35 -17.38
C THR A 336 1.20 -6.84 -17.00
N PHE A 337 0.38 -7.67 -16.36
CA PHE A 337 -0.94 -7.26 -15.91
C PHE A 337 -0.89 -6.15 -14.86
N SER A 338 0.09 -6.18 -13.94
CA SER A 338 0.26 -5.12 -12.93
C SER A 338 0.58 -3.78 -13.55
N ILE A 339 1.39 -3.74 -14.63
CA ILE A 339 1.70 -2.50 -15.36
C ILE A 339 0.45 -1.92 -16.03
N TYR A 340 -0.40 -2.77 -16.58
CA TYR A 340 -1.58 -2.36 -17.34
C TYR A 340 -2.89 -2.43 -16.53
N VAL A 341 -2.82 -2.59 -15.21
CA VAL A 341 -4.02 -2.78 -14.36
C VAL A 341 -5.00 -1.61 -14.48
N GLU A 342 -4.50 -0.38 -14.54
CA GLU A 342 -5.34 0.82 -14.69
C GLU A 342 -6.02 0.86 -16.07
N ASN A 343 -5.32 0.54 -17.13
CA ASN A 343 -5.89 0.46 -18.48
C ASN A 343 -6.98 -0.63 -18.55
N LEU A 344 -6.73 -1.77 -17.88
CA LEU A 344 -7.70 -2.85 -17.79
C LEU A 344 -8.95 -2.43 -17.00
N ARG A 345 -8.76 -1.74 -15.85
CA ARG A 345 -9.85 -1.19 -15.06
C ARG A 345 -10.72 -0.24 -15.89
N GLN A 346 -10.09 0.70 -16.61
CA GLN A 346 -10.80 1.65 -17.49
C GLN A 346 -11.56 0.94 -18.60
N PHE A 347 -10.93 -0.05 -19.24
CA PHE A 347 -11.58 -0.87 -20.27
C PHE A 347 -12.81 -1.61 -19.73
N LEU A 348 -12.69 -2.24 -18.57
CA LEU A 348 -13.81 -2.95 -17.92
C LEU A 348 -14.90 -1.98 -17.45
N SER A 349 -14.53 -0.82 -16.89
CA SER A 349 -15.47 0.23 -16.49
C SER A 349 -16.31 0.72 -17.68
N THR A 350 -15.68 0.94 -18.83
CA THR A 350 -16.39 1.38 -20.05
C THR A 350 -17.23 0.27 -20.64
N LEU A 351 -16.77 -0.98 -20.61
CA LEU A 351 -17.49 -2.12 -21.16
C LEU A 351 -18.77 -2.43 -20.37
N PHE A 352 -18.68 -2.38 -19.03
CA PHE A 352 -19.82 -2.69 -18.15
C PHE A 352 -20.61 -1.45 -17.70
N ASN A 353 -20.16 -0.26 -18.07
CA ASN A 353 -20.74 1.02 -17.65
C ASN A 353 -20.91 1.15 -16.12
N ILE A 354 -19.88 0.69 -15.37
CA ILE A 354 -19.84 0.66 -13.90
C ILE A 354 -18.54 1.31 -13.45
N SER A 355 -18.57 2.16 -12.42
CA SER A 355 -17.36 2.63 -11.75
C SER A 355 -16.81 1.53 -10.83
N LEU A 356 -15.82 0.76 -11.34
CA LEU A 356 -15.19 -0.32 -10.57
C LEU A 356 -14.33 0.17 -9.39
N PHE A 357 -13.92 1.44 -9.44
CA PHE A 357 -13.07 2.05 -8.42
C PHE A 357 -13.57 3.50 -8.18
N PRO A 358 -14.64 3.69 -7.36
CA PRO A 358 -15.18 5.00 -7.06
C PRO A 358 -14.19 5.83 -6.24
N GLU A 359 -13.89 7.02 -6.69
CA GLU A 359 -12.96 7.95 -6.02
C GLU A 359 -13.45 8.36 -4.63
N GLU A 360 -14.77 8.47 -4.46
CA GLU A 360 -15.44 8.80 -3.20
C GLU A 360 -15.19 7.79 -2.08
N ILE A 361 -15.00 6.49 -2.45
CA ILE A 361 -14.77 5.40 -1.48
C ILE A 361 -13.29 5.17 -1.24
N TYR A 362 -12.48 5.18 -2.31
CA TYR A 362 -11.07 4.82 -2.23
C TYR A 362 -10.14 6.02 -2.09
N PHE A 363 -10.68 7.24 -2.18
CA PHE A 363 -9.92 8.50 -2.14
C PHE A 363 -8.84 8.60 -3.21
N LEU A 364 -8.91 7.80 -4.26
CA LEU A 364 -7.95 7.73 -5.35
C LEU A 364 -8.69 7.73 -6.69
N SER A 365 -8.24 8.55 -7.63
CA SER A 365 -8.81 8.66 -8.98
C SER A 365 -8.38 7.55 -9.93
N THR A 366 -7.25 6.92 -9.64
CA THR A 366 -6.66 5.84 -10.42
C THR A 366 -6.36 4.63 -9.55
N MET A 367 -6.41 3.43 -10.11
CA MET A 367 -6.04 2.20 -9.41
C MET A 367 -4.50 2.09 -9.38
N PRO A 368 -3.85 2.37 -8.23
CA PRO A 368 -2.40 2.35 -8.15
C PRO A 368 -1.87 0.91 -8.19
N SER A 369 -0.72 0.74 -8.81
CA SER A 369 0.01 -0.52 -8.80
C SER A 369 1.50 -0.25 -8.64
N GLU A 370 2.09 -0.79 -7.60
CA GLU A 370 3.51 -0.68 -7.31
C GLU A 370 4.18 -2.04 -7.38
N ILE A 371 5.06 -2.21 -8.35
CA ILE A 371 5.83 -3.43 -8.53
C ILE A 371 7.01 -3.43 -7.57
N ASN A 372 6.93 -4.25 -6.53
CA ASN A 372 7.96 -4.38 -5.51
C ASN A 372 8.84 -5.62 -5.78
N PRO A 373 10.11 -5.46 -6.24
CA PRO A 373 11.00 -6.57 -6.55
C PRO A 373 11.22 -7.56 -5.39
N PRO A 374 11.39 -7.15 -4.13
CA PRO A 374 11.44 -8.04 -2.98
C PRO A 374 10.20 -8.95 -2.84
N SER A 375 9.01 -8.43 -3.10
CA SER A 375 7.77 -9.22 -3.05
C SER A 375 7.71 -10.28 -4.15
N ILE A 376 8.10 -9.92 -5.37
CA ILE A 376 8.18 -10.87 -6.50
C ILE A 376 9.20 -11.97 -6.21
N LEU A 377 10.36 -11.61 -5.67
CA LEU A 377 11.40 -12.56 -5.30
C LEU A 377 10.92 -13.52 -4.21
N LEU A 378 10.20 -13.03 -3.21
CA LEU A 378 9.61 -13.86 -2.15
C LEU A 378 8.61 -14.85 -2.73
N ILE A 379 7.65 -14.38 -3.56
CA ILE A 379 6.62 -15.22 -4.19
C ILE A 379 7.28 -16.29 -5.07
N SER A 380 8.24 -15.92 -5.89
CA SER A 380 8.93 -16.86 -6.78
C SER A 380 9.73 -17.90 -6.01
N LEU A 381 10.44 -17.52 -4.96
CA LEU A 381 11.20 -18.43 -4.11
C LEU A 381 10.27 -19.41 -3.39
N CYS A 382 9.17 -18.93 -2.80
CA CYS A 382 8.16 -19.77 -2.17
C CYS A 382 7.54 -20.76 -3.18
N SER A 383 7.18 -20.31 -4.38
CA SER A 383 6.63 -21.17 -5.42
C SER A 383 7.61 -22.28 -5.83
N ILE A 384 8.89 -21.95 -6.02
CA ILE A 384 9.93 -22.93 -6.38
C ILE A 384 10.17 -23.92 -5.23
N ILE A 385 10.29 -23.44 -3.99
CA ILE A 385 10.48 -24.33 -2.82
C ILE A 385 9.33 -25.32 -2.69
N ILE A 386 8.10 -24.85 -2.82
CA ILE A 386 6.91 -25.71 -2.75
C ILE A 386 6.89 -26.70 -3.89
N THR A 387 7.21 -26.28 -5.12
CA THR A 387 7.34 -27.16 -6.26
C THR A 387 8.35 -28.29 -5.99
N ILE A 388 9.51 -27.99 -5.42
CA ILE A 388 10.54 -28.95 -5.05
C ILE A 388 9.99 -29.96 -4.03
N ILE A 389 9.41 -29.47 -2.94
CA ILE A 389 8.90 -30.33 -1.84
C ILE A 389 7.79 -31.25 -2.35
N VAL A 390 6.84 -30.69 -3.06
CA VAL A 390 5.63 -31.38 -3.52
C VAL A 390 5.92 -32.40 -4.63
N SER A 391 6.91 -32.14 -5.47
CA SER A 391 7.33 -33.05 -6.55
C SER A 391 7.95 -34.35 -6.04
N ILE A 392 8.43 -34.40 -4.79
CA ILE A 392 9.01 -35.62 -4.20
C ILE A 392 7.99 -36.72 -4.09
N PHE A 393 6.75 -36.40 -3.68
CA PHE A 393 5.72 -37.42 -3.43
C PHE A 393 5.33 -38.22 -4.68
N PRO A 394 4.97 -37.63 -5.85
CA PRO A 394 4.71 -38.39 -7.09
C PRO A 394 5.93 -39.11 -7.61
N ALA A 395 7.14 -38.53 -7.47
CA ALA A 395 8.38 -39.17 -7.89
C ALA A 395 8.67 -40.47 -7.11
N LEU A 396 8.45 -40.48 -5.80
CA LEU A 396 8.57 -41.67 -4.99
C LEU A 396 7.51 -42.72 -5.34
N LYS A 397 6.28 -42.29 -5.67
CA LYS A 397 5.22 -43.19 -6.13
C LYS A 397 5.57 -43.85 -7.46
N ALA A 398 6.20 -43.11 -8.38
CA ALA A 398 6.70 -43.67 -9.66
C ALA A 398 7.74 -44.78 -9.45
N ALA A 399 8.66 -44.59 -8.51
CA ALA A 399 9.68 -45.58 -8.20
C ALA A 399 9.15 -46.86 -7.51
N LYS A 400 7.99 -46.79 -6.84
CA LYS A 400 7.36 -47.94 -6.18
C LYS A 400 6.48 -48.81 -7.12
N LEU A 401 6.30 -48.43 -8.40
CA LEU A 401 5.50 -49.18 -9.34
C LEU A 401 6.11 -50.58 -9.59
N ASP A 402 5.25 -51.60 -9.55
CA ASP A 402 5.60 -53.00 -9.84
C ASP A 402 5.60 -53.20 -11.36
N PRO A 403 6.74 -53.56 -11.97
CA PRO A 403 6.83 -53.75 -13.45
C PRO A 403 5.95 -54.88 -13.92
N VAL A 404 5.78 -55.96 -13.15
CA VAL A 404 4.99 -57.12 -13.54
C VAL A 404 3.50 -56.76 -13.64
N LYS A 405 2.98 -56.03 -12.63
CA LYS A 405 1.58 -55.57 -12.65
C LYS A 405 1.34 -54.53 -13.75
N ALA A 406 2.31 -53.66 -14.02
CA ALA A 406 2.19 -52.59 -15.02
C ALA A 406 2.19 -53.10 -16.46
N LEU A 407 2.82 -54.27 -16.76
CA LEU A 407 2.86 -54.89 -18.08
C LEU A 407 1.73 -55.92 -18.30
N LYS A 408 1.12 -56.47 -17.23
CA LYS A 408 0.10 -57.52 -17.30
C LYS A 408 -1.33 -57.00 -17.50
N TYR A 409 -1.64 -55.77 -17.11
CA TYR A 409 -2.97 -55.18 -17.27
C TYR A 409 -3.00 -54.30 -18.54
N GLU A 410 -3.60 -54.83 -19.60
CA GLU A 410 -4.23 -54.04 -20.65
C GLU A 410 -5.67 -53.74 -20.30
#